data_4f1233e02f9c0c9c33088d7ba6384a2d
#
_entry.id   4f1233e02f9c0c9c33088d7ba6384a2d
#
_cell.length_a   1.000
_cell.length_b   1.000
_cell.length_c   1.000
_cell.angle_alpha   90.00
_cell.angle_beta   90.00
_cell.angle_gamma   90.00
#
_symmetry.space_group_name_H-M   'P 1'
#
loop_
_entity.id
_entity.type
_entity.pdbx_description
1 polymer ?
#
loop_
_entity_poly.entity_id
_entity_poly.type
_entity_poly.pdbx_seq_one_letter_code
_entity_poly.pdbx_strand_id
1 'polypeptide(L)'
;MARKYIRRRYYRRKGRWSANIKTLTEQAINTASNSSFYGTTDLCSNPVQLDTTVSQQYTCKNIELSFEIESSSTNELNIEGLTSYIMFVPQGMVVTETYPNTHPEYILAYRYIGSPTIDGQQPGRLPVKIKTRMARRLQTGDKIILLVVGTNTSTDAPVLRFGGLVRWWTKAN
;
A
#
# COMPACT_ATOMS: atom_id res chain seq x y z
N MET A 1 2.78 8.60 64.26
CA MET A 1 3.43 7.77 63.22
C MET A 1 2.74 8.01 61.88
N ALA A 2 3.34 8.71 60.93
CA ALA A 2 2.76 9.03 59.65
C ALA A 2 3.17 7.96 58.63
N ARG A 3 2.20 7.19 58.09
CA ARG A 3 2.45 6.21 57.02
C ARG A 3 2.73 6.96 55.72
N LYS A 4 3.99 6.92 55.23
CA LYS A 4 4.35 7.37 53.88
C LYS A 4 3.68 6.48 52.84
N TYR A 5 2.66 6.99 52.16
CA TYR A 5 2.09 6.39 50.98
C TYR A 5 3.11 6.49 49.83
N ILE A 6 3.81 5.40 49.53
CA ILE A 6 4.66 5.28 48.35
C ILE A 6 3.72 5.10 47.16
N ARG A 7 3.41 6.18 46.44
CA ARG A 7 2.78 6.11 45.12
C ARG A 7 3.74 5.40 44.16
N ARG A 8 3.57 4.08 43.97
CA ARG A 8 4.23 3.37 42.88
C ARG A 8 3.70 3.97 41.55
N ARG A 9 4.49 4.86 40.93
CA ARG A 9 4.27 5.30 39.56
C ARG A 9 4.45 4.08 38.68
N TYR A 10 3.35 3.46 38.23
CA TYR A 10 3.38 2.50 37.12
C TYR A 10 3.82 3.27 35.89
N TYR A 11 5.09 3.22 35.56
CA TYR A 11 5.59 3.62 34.27
C TYR A 11 5.02 2.62 33.26
N ARG A 12 3.88 2.95 32.63
CA ARG A 12 3.44 2.28 31.42
C ARG A 12 4.60 2.37 30.44
N ARG A 13 5.28 1.26 30.21
CA ARG A 13 6.30 1.18 29.14
C ARG A 13 5.58 1.56 27.85
N LYS A 14 5.87 2.76 27.33
CA LYS A 14 5.38 3.17 26.02
C LYS A 14 5.89 2.13 25.05
N GLY A 15 5.01 1.35 24.43
CA GLY A 15 5.39 0.32 23.47
C GLY A 15 6.35 0.91 22.42
N ARG A 16 7.46 0.22 22.15
CA ARG A 16 8.46 0.64 21.17
C ARG A 16 7.89 0.50 19.76
N TRP A 17 8.18 1.49 18.92
CA TRP A 17 7.95 1.38 17.49
C TRP A 17 9.08 0.54 16.86
N SER A 18 8.70 -0.43 16.04
CA SER A 18 9.63 -1.25 15.26
C SER A 18 9.56 -0.83 13.80
N ALA A 19 10.71 -0.60 13.18
CA ALA A 19 10.81 -0.33 11.75
C ALA A 19 10.78 -1.66 10.99
N ASN A 20 10.03 -1.68 9.89
CA ASN A 20 9.91 -2.81 8.98
C ASN A 20 10.26 -2.36 7.57
N ILE A 21 10.86 -3.24 6.80
CA ILE A 21 11.17 -3.04 5.39
C ILE A 21 10.77 -4.32 4.65
N LYS A 22 10.13 -4.15 3.49
CA LYS A 22 9.74 -5.26 2.60
C LYS A 22 10.04 -4.85 1.17
N THR A 23 10.69 -5.75 0.44
CA THR A 23 10.76 -5.66 -1.02
C THR A 23 9.43 -6.11 -1.58
N LEU A 24 8.84 -5.30 -2.44
CA LEU A 24 7.69 -5.70 -3.23
C LEU A 24 8.21 -6.52 -4.40
N THR A 25 7.85 -7.81 -4.42
CA THR A 25 8.07 -8.64 -5.59
C THR A 25 7.37 -8.03 -6.77
N GLU A 26 7.97 -8.13 -7.93
CA GLU A 26 7.40 -7.65 -9.17
C GLU A 26 5.99 -8.21 -9.37
N GLN A 27 5.03 -7.30 -9.49
CA GLN A 27 3.63 -7.62 -9.76
C GLN A 27 3.32 -7.27 -11.20
N ALA A 28 2.62 -8.16 -11.89
CA ALA A 28 2.17 -7.95 -13.25
C ALA A 28 0.70 -7.51 -13.26
N ILE A 29 0.40 -6.49 -14.03
CA ILE A 29 -0.96 -6.05 -14.34
C ILE A 29 -1.18 -6.27 -15.84
N ASN A 30 -2.11 -7.14 -16.18
CA ASN A 30 -2.55 -7.29 -17.57
C ASN A 30 -3.44 -6.11 -17.93
N THR A 31 -3.06 -5.33 -18.91
CA THR A 31 -3.90 -4.28 -19.45
C THR A 31 -4.58 -4.77 -20.73
N ALA A 32 -5.80 -4.33 -20.98
CA ALA A 32 -6.43 -4.49 -22.29
C ALA A 32 -6.36 -3.17 -23.05
N SER A 33 -6.44 -3.22 -24.37
CA SER A 33 -6.43 -2.01 -25.20
C SER A 33 -7.67 -1.17 -24.92
N ASN A 34 -7.50 0.15 -24.83
CA ASN A 34 -8.58 1.11 -24.58
C ASN A 34 -9.46 0.75 -23.36
N SER A 35 -8.85 0.29 -22.27
CA SER A 35 -9.60 -0.10 -21.07
C SER A 35 -8.93 0.31 -19.77
N SER A 36 -9.75 0.42 -18.72
CA SER A 36 -9.26 0.63 -17.36
C SER A 36 -8.56 -0.63 -16.84
N PHE A 37 -7.56 -0.42 -16.00
CA PHE A 37 -6.83 -1.47 -15.33
C PHE A 37 -6.59 -1.13 -13.86
N TYR A 38 -6.38 -2.13 -13.05
CA TYR A 38 -5.88 -1.97 -11.70
C TYR A 38 -4.97 -3.12 -11.29
N GLY A 39 -4.10 -2.82 -10.32
CA GLY A 39 -3.24 -3.83 -9.71
C GLY A 39 -3.05 -3.53 -8.24
N THR A 40 -2.94 -4.60 -7.44
CA THR A 40 -2.80 -4.46 -5.99
C THR A 40 -1.63 -5.28 -5.47
N THR A 41 -0.98 -4.79 -4.41
CA THR A 41 -0.01 -5.57 -3.64
C THR A 41 -0.08 -5.24 -2.16
N ASP A 42 0.05 -6.25 -1.32
CA ASP A 42 0.01 -6.08 0.14
C ASP A 42 1.32 -5.45 0.63
N LEU A 43 1.21 -4.28 1.25
CA LEU A 43 2.32 -3.58 1.88
C LEU A 43 2.55 -4.09 3.31
N CYS A 44 1.47 -4.15 4.07
CA CYS A 44 1.48 -4.52 5.48
C CYS A 44 0.14 -5.20 5.80
N SER A 45 0.18 -6.37 6.42
CA SER A 45 -1.02 -7.13 6.79
C SER A 45 -0.94 -7.62 8.23
N ASN A 46 -2.10 -7.79 8.85
CA ASN A 46 -2.24 -8.52 10.10
C ASN A 46 -2.91 -9.87 9.79
N PRO A 47 -2.13 -10.94 9.59
CA PRO A 47 -2.68 -12.22 9.13
C PRO A 47 -3.66 -12.80 10.15
N VAL A 48 -4.67 -13.51 9.65
CA VAL A 48 -5.55 -14.32 10.49
C VAL A 48 -4.72 -15.48 11.04
N GLN A 49 -4.51 -15.50 12.35
CA GLN A 49 -3.88 -16.64 13.02
C GLN A 49 -4.96 -17.64 13.39
N LEU A 50 -4.85 -18.85 12.87
CA LEU A 50 -5.83 -19.93 13.07
C LEU A 50 -5.89 -20.45 14.51
N ASP A 51 -4.90 -20.13 15.36
CA ASP A 51 -4.68 -20.84 16.65
C ASP A 51 -4.54 -19.92 17.86
N THR A 52 -4.90 -18.65 17.79
CA THR A 52 -4.78 -17.76 18.95
C THR A 52 -6.11 -17.25 19.44
N THR A 53 -6.41 -17.54 20.67
CA THR A 53 -7.53 -16.98 21.46
C THR A 53 -7.38 -15.47 21.73
N VAL A 54 -6.23 -14.86 21.34
CA VAL A 54 -5.92 -13.45 21.55
C VAL A 54 -5.84 -12.75 20.21
N SER A 55 -6.80 -11.86 19.96
CA SER A 55 -6.74 -10.95 18.80
C SER A 55 -5.52 -10.04 18.91
N GLN A 56 -4.49 -10.29 18.08
CA GLN A 56 -3.34 -9.41 18.02
C GLN A 56 -3.72 -8.14 17.24
N GLN A 57 -3.55 -7.02 17.89
CA GLN A 57 -3.75 -5.72 17.28
C GLN A 57 -2.43 -4.96 17.25
N TYR A 58 -2.12 -4.31 16.15
CA TYR A 58 -0.99 -3.40 16.09
C TYR A 58 -1.32 -2.14 15.31
N THR A 59 -0.60 -1.09 15.60
CA THR A 59 -0.70 0.17 14.87
C THR A 59 0.44 0.26 13.86
N CYS A 60 0.10 0.48 12.59
CA CYS A 60 1.02 0.78 11.51
C CYS A 60 1.03 2.29 11.23
N LYS A 61 2.18 2.89 10.96
CA LYS A 61 2.32 4.31 10.59
C LYS A 61 3.55 4.59 9.74
N ASN A 62 3.62 5.83 9.23
CA ASN A 62 4.77 6.35 8.49
C ASN A 62 5.18 5.41 7.34
N ILE A 63 4.24 5.07 6.47
CA ILE A 63 4.51 4.21 5.33
C ILE A 63 5.23 5.05 4.28
N GLU A 64 6.39 4.60 3.86
CA GLU A 64 7.19 5.14 2.77
C GLU A 64 7.31 4.08 1.70
N LEU A 65 6.81 4.37 0.52
CA LEU A 65 6.80 3.49 -0.63
C LEU A 65 7.59 4.12 -1.76
N SER A 66 8.51 3.37 -2.34
CA SER A 66 9.24 3.73 -3.55
C SER A 66 9.18 2.54 -4.50
N PHE A 67 8.62 2.72 -5.68
CA PHE A 67 8.49 1.66 -6.66
C PHE A 67 8.61 2.23 -8.08
N GLU A 68 8.79 1.36 -9.03
CA GLU A 68 8.88 1.67 -10.45
C GLU A 68 7.78 0.94 -11.21
N ILE A 69 7.25 1.57 -12.23
CA ILE A 69 6.30 0.98 -13.16
C ILE A 69 7.02 0.83 -14.51
N GLU A 70 6.98 -0.37 -15.06
CA GLU A 70 7.56 -0.74 -16.35
C GLU A 70 6.47 -1.29 -17.27
N SER A 71 6.64 -1.15 -18.59
CA SER A 71 5.81 -1.80 -19.60
C SER A 71 6.58 -2.95 -20.25
N SER A 72 5.89 -4.04 -20.56
CA SER A 72 6.45 -5.13 -21.37
C SER A 72 6.32 -4.87 -22.88
N SER A 73 5.63 -3.81 -23.30
CA SER A 73 5.50 -3.44 -24.70
C SER A 73 6.83 -2.88 -25.24
N THR A 74 7.10 -3.15 -26.52
CA THR A 74 8.16 -2.49 -27.29
C THR A 74 7.68 -1.19 -27.92
N ASN A 75 6.38 -0.94 -27.92
CA ASN A 75 5.74 0.28 -28.39
C ASN A 75 5.47 1.24 -27.25
N GLU A 76 5.25 2.50 -27.56
CA GLU A 76 4.81 3.49 -26.61
C GLU A 76 3.45 3.11 -26.01
N LEU A 77 3.38 3.15 -24.69
CA LEU A 77 2.15 2.94 -23.93
C LEU A 77 1.65 4.27 -23.39
N ASN A 78 0.47 4.67 -23.83
CA ASN A 78 -0.22 5.84 -23.34
C ASN A 78 -1.21 5.45 -22.22
N ILE A 79 -1.02 6.03 -21.06
CA ILE A 79 -1.88 5.79 -19.89
C ILE A 79 -2.54 7.09 -19.50
N GLU A 80 -3.83 7.06 -19.28
CA GLU A 80 -4.59 8.19 -18.71
C GLU A 80 -4.94 7.94 -17.24
N GLY A 81 -4.93 9.02 -16.45
CA GLY A 81 -5.41 9.01 -15.08
C GLY A 81 -4.62 8.11 -14.14
N LEU A 82 -3.36 7.79 -14.46
CA LEU A 82 -2.54 6.90 -13.63
C LEU A 82 -2.44 7.45 -12.21
N THR A 83 -2.96 6.69 -11.27
CA THR A 83 -2.98 7.05 -9.86
C THR A 83 -2.58 5.86 -9.01
N SER A 84 -1.78 6.13 -8.01
CA SER A 84 -1.33 5.13 -7.04
C SER A 84 -1.79 5.52 -5.64
N TYR A 85 -2.40 4.57 -4.93
CA TYR A 85 -2.96 4.76 -3.60
C TYR A 85 -2.30 3.84 -2.58
N ILE A 86 -2.09 4.34 -1.38
CA ILE A 86 -1.90 3.52 -0.17
C ILE A 86 -3.25 3.48 0.52
N MET A 87 -3.86 2.30 0.61
CA MET A 87 -5.21 2.13 1.14
C MET A 87 -5.25 1.11 2.27
N PHE A 88 -6.12 1.39 3.24
CA PHE A 88 -6.52 0.41 4.24
C PHE A 88 -7.63 -0.47 3.69
N VAL A 89 -7.55 -1.76 3.94
CA VAL A 89 -8.56 -2.74 3.54
C VAL A 89 -8.95 -3.57 4.76
N PRO A 90 -10.15 -3.39 5.29
CA PRO A 90 -10.70 -4.24 6.34
C PRO A 90 -10.79 -5.70 5.89
N GLN A 91 -10.79 -6.61 6.87
CA GLN A 91 -11.00 -8.03 6.60
C GLN A 91 -12.30 -8.27 5.81
N GLY A 92 -12.22 -9.12 4.79
CA GLY A 92 -13.37 -9.52 3.96
C GLY A 92 -13.75 -8.53 2.85
N MET A 93 -13.11 -7.37 2.76
CA MET A 93 -13.37 -6.43 1.67
C MET A 93 -12.64 -6.84 0.39
N VAL A 94 -13.35 -6.72 -0.74
CA VAL A 94 -12.79 -6.95 -2.08
C VAL A 94 -12.37 -5.61 -2.68
N VAL A 95 -11.14 -5.56 -3.18
CA VAL A 95 -10.59 -4.37 -3.82
C VAL A 95 -10.81 -4.45 -5.32
N THR A 96 -11.36 -3.37 -5.88
CA THR A 96 -11.59 -3.18 -7.31
C THR A 96 -10.99 -1.85 -7.76
N GLU A 97 -11.05 -1.55 -9.04
CA GLU A 97 -10.62 -0.25 -9.59
C GLU A 97 -11.40 0.93 -8.99
N THR A 98 -12.66 0.72 -8.64
CA THR A 98 -13.54 1.76 -8.06
C THR A 98 -13.41 1.90 -6.55
N TYR A 99 -12.63 1.05 -5.90
CA TYR A 99 -12.49 1.02 -4.43
C TYR A 99 -12.12 2.39 -3.82
N PRO A 100 -11.23 3.21 -4.40
CA PRO A 100 -10.95 4.54 -3.88
C PRO A 100 -12.14 5.50 -3.92
N ASN A 101 -13.02 5.34 -4.91
CA ASN A 101 -14.20 6.19 -5.07
C ASN A 101 -15.33 5.79 -4.11
N THR A 102 -15.46 4.50 -3.83
CA THR A 102 -16.48 3.96 -2.92
C THR A 102 -16.09 4.04 -1.46
N HIS A 103 -14.78 4.07 -1.16
CA HIS A 103 -14.21 4.08 0.18
C HIS A 103 -13.10 5.12 0.35
N PRO A 104 -13.40 6.41 0.16
CA PRO A 104 -12.40 7.48 0.27
C PRO A 104 -11.81 7.59 1.70
N GLU A 105 -12.56 7.17 2.73
CA GLU A 105 -12.12 7.14 4.13
C GLU A 105 -10.99 6.14 4.42
N TYR A 106 -10.74 5.22 3.49
CA TYR A 106 -9.65 4.22 3.59
C TYR A 106 -8.38 4.66 2.87
N ILE A 107 -8.40 5.78 2.17
CA ILE A 107 -7.21 6.34 1.52
C ILE A 107 -6.28 6.91 2.60
N LEU A 108 -5.07 6.35 2.71
CA LEU A 108 -4.03 6.83 3.62
C LEU A 108 -3.10 7.83 2.93
N ALA A 109 -2.85 7.64 1.66
CA ALA A 109 -2.15 8.56 0.78
C ALA A 109 -2.41 8.20 -0.68
N TYR A 110 -2.21 9.16 -1.57
CA TYR A 110 -2.25 8.89 -3.02
C TYR A 110 -1.20 9.74 -3.75
N ARG A 111 -0.87 9.30 -4.94
CA ARG A 111 -0.06 10.03 -5.90
C ARG A 111 -0.74 9.98 -7.26
N TYR A 112 -1.25 11.12 -7.72
CA TYR A 112 -1.68 11.31 -9.09
C TYR A 112 -0.44 11.52 -9.96
N ILE A 113 -0.28 10.69 -10.98
CA ILE A 113 0.88 10.72 -11.89
C ILE A 113 0.47 11.41 -13.19
N GLY A 114 -0.81 11.36 -13.52
CA GLY A 114 -1.38 11.98 -14.71
C GLY A 114 -1.44 11.01 -15.88
N SER A 115 -0.99 11.47 -17.04
CA SER A 115 -1.04 10.71 -18.29
C SER A 115 0.39 10.48 -18.81
N PRO A 116 1.17 9.59 -18.16
CA PRO A 116 2.51 9.30 -18.62
C PRO A 116 2.49 8.48 -19.90
N THR A 117 3.46 8.75 -20.77
CA THR A 117 3.84 7.86 -21.85
C THR A 117 5.02 7.00 -21.37
N ILE A 118 4.90 5.69 -21.47
CA ILE A 118 5.99 4.76 -21.14
C ILE A 118 6.57 4.26 -22.46
N ASP A 119 7.82 4.66 -22.74
CA ASP A 119 8.54 4.23 -23.93
C ASP A 119 8.97 2.77 -23.78
N GLY A 120 8.52 1.91 -24.68
CA GLY A 120 8.86 0.49 -24.67
C GLY A 120 10.23 0.16 -25.28
N GLN A 121 10.88 1.09 -26.02
CA GLN A 121 12.18 0.84 -26.65
C GLN A 121 13.38 1.05 -25.71
N GLN A 122 13.20 1.86 -24.69
CA GLN A 122 14.11 1.90 -23.54
C GLN A 122 13.34 1.38 -22.34
N PRO A 123 13.99 0.76 -21.33
CA PRO A 123 13.26 0.37 -20.13
C PRO A 123 12.73 1.62 -19.45
N GLY A 124 11.61 2.11 -19.99
CA GLY A 124 10.88 3.27 -19.52
C GLY A 124 10.36 2.98 -18.14
N ARG A 125 11.18 3.25 -17.13
CA ARG A 125 10.81 3.08 -15.73
C ARG A 125 10.24 4.38 -15.22
N LEU A 126 9.02 4.32 -14.76
CA LEU A 126 8.36 5.44 -14.12
C LEU A 126 8.54 5.34 -12.59
N PRO A 127 9.44 6.11 -11.97
CA PRO A 127 9.64 6.04 -10.54
C PRO A 127 8.53 6.77 -9.78
N VAL A 128 7.95 6.10 -8.80
CA VAL A 128 6.86 6.62 -7.98
C VAL A 128 7.25 6.57 -6.51
N LYS A 129 7.04 7.68 -5.78
CA LYS A 129 7.25 7.75 -4.34
C LYS A 129 6.00 8.27 -3.66
N ILE A 130 5.53 7.52 -2.66
CA ILE A 130 4.36 7.88 -1.84
C ILE A 130 4.74 7.78 -0.37
N LYS A 131 4.31 8.77 0.41
CA LYS A 131 4.53 8.77 1.86
C LYS A 131 3.25 9.11 2.60
N THR A 132 3.00 8.44 3.70
CA THR A 132 1.95 8.82 4.64
C THR A 132 2.48 8.83 6.07
N ARG A 133 2.04 9.82 6.85
CA ARG A 133 2.29 9.89 8.30
C ARG A 133 1.11 9.36 9.11
N MET A 134 0.00 9.04 8.44
CA MET A 134 -1.20 8.54 9.09
C MET A 134 -0.88 7.23 9.84
N ALA A 135 -1.45 7.11 11.03
CA ALA A 135 -1.40 5.89 11.81
C ALA A 135 -2.72 5.13 11.62
N ARG A 136 -2.64 3.84 11.35
CA ARG A 136 -3.81 2.97 11.24
C ARG A 136 -3.65 1.76 12.16
N ARG A 137 -4.68 1.49 12.94
CA ARG A 137 -4.79 0.28 13.75
C ARG A 137 -5.27 -0.85 12.84
N LEU A 138 -4.54 -1.96 12.84
CA LEU A 138 -4.88 -3.16 12.10
C LEU A 138 -5.38 -4.22 13.08
N GLN A 139 -6.59 -4.67 12.87
CA GLN A 139 -7.16 -5.85 13.50
C GLN A 139 -6.74 -7.11 12.71
N THR A 140 -7.01 -8.27 13.26
CA THR A 140 -6.76 -9.54 12.57
C THR A 140 -7.48 -9.58 11.23
N GLY A 141 -6.76 -9.90 10.16
CA GLY A 141 -7.28 -9.93 8.79
C GLY A 141 -7.25 -8.60 8.04
N ASP A 142 -6.99 -7.46 8.73
CA ASP A 142 -6.84 -6.17 8.06
C ASP A 142 -5.51 -6.07 7.33
N LYS A 143 -5.48 -5.28 6.27
CA LYS A 143 -4.27 -5.02 5.49
C LYS A 143 -4.18 -3.59 5.00
N ILE A 144 -2.98 -3.17 4.67
CA ILE A 144 -2.68 -1.95 3.92
C ILE A 144 -2.07 -2.39 2.60
N ILE A 145 -2.59 -1.86 1.50
CA ILE A 145 -2.20 -2.22 0.14
C ILE A 145 -1.66 -1.01 -0.62
N LEU A 146 -0.87 -1.29 -1.65
CA LEU A 146 -0.72 -0.42 -2.81
C LEU A 146 -1.81 -0.81 -3.80
N LEU A 147 -2.55 0.17 -4.29
CA LEU A 147 -3.48 0.04 -5.41
C LEU A 147 -3.02 1.02 -6.49
N VAL A 148 -2.80 0.50 -7.70
CA VAL A 148 -2.48 1.29 -8.90
C VAL A 148 -3.67 1.19 -9.83
N VAL A 149 -4.18 2.31 -10.30
CA VAL A 149 -5.30 2.38 -11.26
C VAL A 149 -4.94 3.33 -12.41
N GLY A 150 -5.47 3.04 -13.59
CA GLY A 150 -5.29 3.87 -14.76
C GLY A 150 -6.12 3.34 -15.93
N THR A 151 -6.09 4.05 -17.05
CA THR A 151 -6.71 3.64 -18.30
C THR A 151 -5.65 3.54 -19.37
N ASN A 152 -5.54 2.39 -20.02
CA ASN A 152 -4.71 2.23 -21.21
C ASN A 152 -5.48 2.79 -22.41
N THR A 153 -4.93 3.80 -23.06
CA THR A 153 -5.51 4.43 -24.26
C THR A 153 -4.80 3.98 -25.53
N SER A 154 -3.84 3.08 -25.44
CA SER A 154 -3.14 2.50 -26.58
C SER A 154 -3.93 1.35 -27.18
N THR A 155 -3.63 1.03 -28.43
CA THR A 155 -4.15 -0.16 -29.11
C THR A 155 -3.51 -1.46 -28.64
N ASP A 156 -2.33 -1.36 -28.03
CA ASP A 156 -1.61 -2.50 -27.45
C ASP A 156 -2.18 -2.88 -26.09
N ALA A 157 -2.00 -4.15 -25.71
CA ALA A 157 -2.40 -4.71 -24.41
C ALA A 157 -1.17 -5.23 -23.65
N PRO A 158 -0.24 -4.35 -23.25
CA PRO A 158 0.98 -4.78 -22.59
C PRO A 158 0.72 -5.23 -21.15
N VAL A 159 1.69 -5.96 -20.60
CA VAL A 159 1.75 -6.22 -19.18
C VAL A 159 2.53 -5.10 -18.52
N LEU A 160 1.89 -4.37 -17.61
CA LEU A 160 2.57 -3.46 -16.72
C LEU A 160 3.16 -4.23 -15.54
N ARG A 161 4.37 -3.90 -15.17
CA ARG A 161 5.06 -4.50 -14.02
C ARG A 161 5.39 -3.41 -13.02
N PHE A 162 5.21 -3.70 -11.75
CA PHE A 162 5.63 -2.78 -10.71
C PHE A 162 6.28 -3.53 -9.56
N GLY A 163 7.40 -3.01 -9.10
CA GLY A 163 8.18 -3.56 -8.01
C GLY A 163 8.93 -2.46 -7.29
N GLY A 164 9.31 -2.72 -6.04
CA GLY A 164 9.98 -1.68 -5.27
C GLY A 164 10.20 -2.03 -3.81
N LEU A 165 10.22 -1.00 -2.99
CA LEU A 165 10.52 -1.09 -1.57
C LEU A 165 9.49 -0.33 -0.75
N VAL A 166 8.99 -0.96 0.31
CA VAL A 166 8.14 -0.32 1.31
C VAL A 166 8.80 -0.35 2.68
N ARG A 167 8.70 0.75 3.40
CA ARG A 167 9.15 0.91 4.79
C ARG A 167 8.00 1.42 5.64
N TRP A 168 7.81 0.85 6.83
CA TRP A 168 6.79 1.30 7.77
C TRP A 168 7.19 1.02 9.21
N TRP A 169 6.46 1.58 10.15
CA TRP A 169 6.66 1.35 11.59
C TRP A 169 5.44 0.71 12.21
N THR A 170 5.66 -0.28 13.04
CA THR A 170 4.62 -0.97 13.80
C THR A 170 4.82 -0.83 15.30
N LYS A 171 3.72 -0.88 16.03
CA LYS A 171 3.68 -0.93 17.49
C LYS A 171 2.56 -1.88 17.91
N ALA A 172 2.88 -2.88 18.74
CA ALA A 172 1.87 -3.70 19.41
C ALA A 172 1.02 -2.86 20.36
N ASN A 173 -0.28 -3.12 20.41
CA ASN A 173 -1.23 -2.42 21.25
C ASN A 173 -1.57 -3.24 22.50
#